data_77eaf01edef19187f9d0561726f7503d
#
_entry.id   77eaf01edef19187f9d0561726f7503d
#
_cell.length_a   1.000
_cell.length_b   1.000
_cell.length_c   1.000
_cell.angle_alpha   90.00
_cell.angle_beta   90.00
_cell.angle_gamma   90.00
#
_symmetry.space_group_name_H-M   'P 1'
#
loop_
_entity.id
_entity.type
_entity.pdbx_description
1 polymer ?
#
loop_
_entity_poly.entity_id
_entity_poly.type
_entity_poly.pdbx_seq_one_letter_code
_entity_poly.pdbx_strand_id
1 'polypeptide(L)'
;ICYRTYPGTHPEKGAFFTRGTSHDEYARYTENGDINEQTLTRLVKKFRTASELVPNPIIDLSDKQGSSGVIFYGSTSAAMYEAKDILNKNNIEVDLMRIRSFPFNLDVWEFIENHDLIYVIEQNRDSQMRTLIMAEGGISAEKLRSLVWFNGDPIQAKFIAKKIYERESQQALIT
;
A
#
# COMPACT_ATOMS: atom_id res chain seq x y z
N ILE A 1 4.88 -20.68 -18.15
CA ILE A 1 5.00 -21.07 -16.72
C ILE A 1 6.39 -21.65 -16.51
N CYS A 2 7.19 -21.02 -15.65
CA CYS A 2 8.52 -21.52 -15.29
C CYS A 2 8.38 -22.57 -14.18
N TYR A 3 8.73 -23.79 -14.45
CA TYR A 3 8.86 -24.84 -13.45
C TYR A 3 10.19 -24.69 -12.72
N ARG A 4 10.19 -24.90 -11.41
CA ARG A 4 11.41 -24.95 -10.59
C ARG A 4 11.34 -26.03 -9.53
N THR A 5 12.46 -26.61 -9.22
CA THR A 5 12.62 -27.47 -8.05
C THR A 5 13.05 -26.64 -6.84
N TYR A 6 12.57 -27.03 -5.66
CA TYR A 6 13.08 -26.44 -4.43
C TYR A 6 14.46 -27.03 -4.07
N PRO A 7 15.35 -26.23 -3.47
CA PRO A 7 16.63 -26.72 -2.99
C PRO A 7 16.46 -27.95 -2.07
N GLY A 8 17.29 -28.98 -2.31
CA GLY A 8 17.26 -30.19 -1.51
C GLY A 8 16.18 -31.22 -1.81
N THR A 9 15.25 -30.96 -2.73
CA THR A 9 14.17 -31.91 -3.08
C THR A 9 14.60 -33.05 -4.01
N HIS A 10 15.76 -32.93 -4.66
CA HIS A 10 16.32 -33.93 -5.55
C HIS A 10 17.87 -33.81 -5.58
N PRO A 11 18.61 -34.91 -5.52
CA PRO A 11 20.10 -34.85 -5.42
C PRO A 11 20.76 -34.12 -6.59
N GLU A 12 20.23 -34.22 -7.80
CA GLU A 12 20.79 -33.58 -8.98
C GLU A 12 20.00 -32.30 -9.38
N LYS A 13 18.67 -32.37 -9.40
CA LYS A 13 17.82 -31.28 -9.89
C LYS A 13 17.49 -30.25 -8.81
N GLY A 14 17.63 -30.59 -7.55
CA GLY A 14 17.44 -29.70 -6.41
C GLY A 14 18.76 -29.15 -5.84
N ALA A 15 19.90 -29.49 -6.44
CA ALA A 15 21.23 -28.96 -6.11
C ALA A 15 21.67 -28.00 -7.23
N PHE A 16 21.45 -26.72 -7.08
CA PHE A 16 21.82 -25.72 -8.07
C PHE A 16 22.42 -24.50 -7.40
N PHE A 17 23.29 -23.83 -8.14
CA PHE A 17 23.95 -22.63 -7.68
C PHE A 17 23.11 -21.42 -8.05
N THR A 18 22.68 -20.68 -7.04
CA THR A 18 21.96 -19.42 -7.22
C THR A 18 22.86 -18.25 -6.83
N ARG A 19 23.51 -17.65 -7.79
CA ARG A 19 24.37 -16.49 -7.58
C ARG A 19 24.12 -15.43 -8.64
N GLY A 20 24.26 -14.18 -8.24
CA GLY A 20 24.21 -13.05 -9.13
C GLY A 20 22.79 -12.52 -9.32
N THR A 21 22.71 -11.30 -9.83
CA THR A 21 21.46 -10.60 -10.11
C THR A 21 20.82 -11.02 -11.42
N SER A 22 21.64 -11.52 -12.37
CA SER A 22 21.19 -11.90 -13.72
C SER A 22 21.27 -13.40 -13.92
N HIS A 23 20.20 -13.97 -14.43
CA HIS A 23 20.10 -15.38 -14.81
C HIS A 23 19.17 -15.54 -16.02
N ASP A 24 19.36 -16.61 -16.77
CA ASP A 24 18.46 -17.00 -17.85
C ASP A 24 17.18 -17.70 -17.35
N GLU A 25 16.33 -18.11 -18.27
CA GLU A 25 15.08 -18.82 -17.96
C GLU A 25 15.27 -20.18 -17.27
N TYR A 26 16.48 -20.74 -17.33
CA TYR A 26 16.87 -21.98 -16.67
C TYR A 26 17.59 -21.76 -15.33
N ALA A 27 17.58 -20.52 -14.83
CA ALA A 27 18.29 -20.09 -13.60
C ALA A 27 19.81 -20.19 -13.69
N ARG A 28 20.39 -20.20 -14.88
CA ARG A 28 21.84 -20.19 -15.09
C ARG A 28 22.34 -18.76 -15.06
N TYR A 29 23.45 -18.55 -14.36
CA TYR A 29 24.11 -17.24 -14.33
C TYR A 29 24.47 -16.75 -15.74
N THR A 30 24.22 -15.49 -16.01
CA THR A 30 24.58 -14.84 -17.29
C THR A 30 24.94 -13.38 -17.06
N GLU A 31 25.87 -12.88 -17.89
CA GLU A 31 26.23 -11.46 -18.01
C GLU A 31 25.70 -10.84 -19.32
N ASN A 32 24.89 -11.59 -20.07
CA ASN A 32 24.30 -11.11 -21.32
C ASN A 32 23.20 -10.10 -21.01
N GLY A 33 23.38 -8.85 -21.52
CA GLY A 33 22.45 -7.74 -21.29
C GLY A 33 21.03 -8.00 -21.81
N ASP A 34 20.88 -8.63 -22.97
CA ASP A 34 19.58 -8.91 -23.59
C ASP A 34 18.78 -9.91 -22.75
N ILE A 35 19.45 -10.93 -22.18
CA ILE A 35 18.81 -11.90 -21.29
C ILE A 35 18.39 -11.22 -19.98
N ASN A 36 19.20 -10.32 -19.46
CA ASN A 36 18.88 -9.55 -18.27
C ASN A 36 17.63 -8.66 -18.51
N GLU A 37 17.58 -7.93 -19.62
CA GLU A 37 16.44 -7.11 -20.01
C GLU A 37 15.15 -7.95 -20.15
N GLN A 38 15.21 -9.09 -20.80
CA GLN A 38 14.09 -10.02 -20.94
C GLN A 38 13.59 -10.49 -19.56
N THR A 39 14.52 -10.82 -18.64
CA THR A 39 14.18 -11.25 -17.29
C THR A 39 13.50 -10.15 -16.50
N LEU A 40 13.99 -8.91 -16.54
CA LEU A 40 13.40 -7.77 -15.86
C LEU A 40 12.02 -7.44 -16.43
N THR A 41 11.87 -7.43 -17.76
CA THR A 41 10.58 -7.23 -18.44
C THR A 41 9.56 -8.28 -18.02
N ARG A 42 9.98 -9.55 -17.93
CA ARG A 42 9.13 -10.64 -17.43
C ARG A 42 8.71 -10.42 -15.98
N LEU A 43 9.60 -9.93 -15.12
CA LEU A 43 9.27 -9.63 -13.72
C LEU A 43 8.24 -8.50 -13.61
N VAL A 44 8.38 -7.44 -14.38
CA VAL A 44 7.37 -6.36 -14.44
C VAL A 44 6.00 -6.91 -14.84
N LYS A 45 5.94 -7.75 -15.88
CA LYS A 45 4.69 -8.42 -16.28
C LYS A 45 4.11 -9.31 -15.18
N LYS A 46 5.00 -10.04 -14.45
CA LYS A 46 4.59 -10.87 -13.33
C LYS A 46 3.96 -10.05 -12.20
N PHE A 47 4.51 -8.88 -11.88
CA PHE A 47 3.95 -7.98 -10.88
C PHE A 47 2.56 -7.45 -11.28
N ARG A 48 2.36 -7.11 -12.55
CA ARG A 48 1.03 -6.73 -13.06
C ARG A 48 0.01 -7.86 -12.90
N THR A 49 0.37 -9.09 -13.23
CA THR A 49 -0.50 -10.24 -12.99
C THR A 49 -0.74 -10.47 -11.50
N ALA A 50 0.27 -10.25 -10.66
CA ALA A 50 0.14 -10.42 -9.22
C ALA A 50 -0.85 -9.42 -8.60
N SER A 51 -0.94 -8.20 -9.11
CA SER A 51 -1.88 -7.20 -8.61
C SER A 51 -3.36 -7.62 -8.75
N GLU A 52 -3.68 -8.50 -9.70
CA GLU A 52 -5.01 -9.07 -9.89
C GLU A 52 -5.30 -10.28 -8.98
N LEU A 53 -4.27 -10.87 -8.38
CA LEU A 53 -4.34 -12.11 -7.59
C LEU A 53 -4.15 -11.90 -6.09
N VAL A 54 -3.65 -10.75 -5.68
CA VAL A 54 -3.44 -10.43 -4.26
C VAL A 54 -4.77 -10.08 -3.56
N PRO A 55 -4.86 -10.21 -2.23
CA PRO A 55 -6.08 -9.85 -1.50
C PRO A 55 -6.50 -8.40 -1.73
N ASN A 56 -7.75 -8.18 -2.07
CA ASN A 56 -8.33 -6.84 -2.23
C ASN A 56 -8.25 -6.05 -0.92
N PRO A 57 -8.17 -4.70 -0.97
CA PRO A 57 -8.31 -3.87 0.21
C PRO A 57 -9.67 -4.09 0.89
N ILE A 58 -9.78 -3.73 2.15
CA ILE A 58 -11.07 -3.65 2.83
C ILE A 58 -11.49 -2.18 2.78
N ILE A 59 -12.64 -1.93 2.15
CA ILE A 59 -13.22 -0.60 1.99
C ILE A 59 -14.47 -0.50 2.86
N ASP A 60 -14.60 0.61 3.58
CA ASP A 60 -15.73 0.94 4.44
C ASP A 60 -16.10 2.40 4.19
N LEU A 61 -17.11 2.60 3.34
CA LEU A 61 -17.58 3.93 2.92
C LEU A 61 -18.56 4.50 3.93
N SER A 62 -18.53 5.82 4.08
CA SER A 62 -19.56 6.57 4.82
C SER A 62 -20.78 6.80 3.93
N ASP A 63 -21.91 7.15 4.55
CA ASP A 63 -23.13 7.52 3.82
C ASP A 63 -23.05 8.93 3.20
N LYS A 64 -22.07 9.72 3.61
CA LYS A 64 -21.90 11.11 3.19
C LYS A 64 -21.02 11.20 1.93
N GLN A 65 -21.58 11.77 0.87
CA GLN A 65 -20.80 12.09 -0.32
C GLN A 65 -19.72 13.14 -0.06
N GLY A 66 -18.53 12.97 -0.66
CA GLY A 66 -17.42 13.90 -0.54
C GLY A 66 -16.66 13.80 0.77
N SER A 67 -16.78 12.69 1.48
CA SER A 67 -15.94 12.39 2.65
C SER A 67 -14.45 12.31 2.26
N SER A 68 -13.58 12.71 3.18
CA SER A 68 -12.15 12.47 3.02
C SER A 68 -11.85 10.98 3.12
N GLY A 69 -10.95 10.48 2.27
CA GLY A 69 -10.47 9.10 2.32
C GLY A 69 -9.40 8.92 3.40
N VAL A 70 -9.35 7.73 4.00
CA VAL A 70 -8.30 7.34 4.95
C VAL A 70 -7.72 6.00 4.54
N ILE A 71 -6.43 5.98 4.23
CA ILE A 71 -5.66 4.77 3.90
C ILE A 71 -4.81 4.37 5.11
N PHE A 72 -4.88 3.10 5.47
CA PHE A 72 -4.09 2.53 6.56
C PHE A 72 -3.79 1.04 6.29
N TYR A 73 -2.89 0.45 7.08
CA TYR A 73 -2.50 -0.95 6.95
C TYR A 73 -1.96 -1.53 8.26
N GLY A 74 -1.79 -2.84 8.29
CA GLY A 74 -1.15 -3.56 9.39
C GLY A 74 -1.87 -3.37 10.73
N SER A 75 -1.11 -3.15 11.78
CA SER A 75 -1.58 -3.01 13.16
C SER A 75 -2.36 -1.71 13.44
N THR A 76 -2.30 -0.72 12.53
CA THR A 76 -3.10 0.50 12.62
C THR A 76 -4.61 0.22 12.58
N SER A 77 -5.01 -0.94 12.08
CA SER A 77 -6.43 -1.30 11.86
C SER A 77 -7.30 -1.15 13.10
N ALA A 78 -6.87 -1.68 14.24
CA ALA A 78 -7.68 -1.64 15.46
C ALA A 78 -7.93 -0.20 15.91
N ALA A 79 -6.88 0.64 15.92
CA ALA A 79 -6.98 2.04 16.28
C ALA A 79 -7.81 2.85 15.28
N MET A 80 -7.80 2.48 13.99
CA MET A 80 -8.52 3.24 12.97
C MET A 80 -10.03 3.10 13.09
N TYR A 81 -10.55 1.92 13.35
CA TYR A 81 -11.99 1.74 13.54
C TYR A 81 -12.51 2.49 14.76
N GLU A 82 -11.78 2.46 15.89
CA GLU A 82 -12.10 3.28 17.05
C GLU A 82 -12.00 4.79 16.73
N ALA A 83 -11.01 5.20 15.92
CA ALA A 83 -10.88 6.60 15.51
C ALA A 83 -12.06 7.05 14.64
N LYS A 84 -12.58 6.18 13.74
CA LYS A 84 -13.80 6.44 12.97
C LYS A 84 -15.00 6.71 13.88
N ASP A 85 -15.18 5.89 14.93
CA ASP A 85 -16.27 6.09 15.90
C ASP A 85 -16.14 7.43 16.64
N ILE A 86 -14.92 7.84 16.99
CA ILE A 86 -14.66 9.14 17.62
C ILE A 86 -14.96 10.28 16.65
N LEU A 87 -14.59 10.18 15.38
CA LEU A 87 -14.84 11.18 14.35
C LEU A 87 -16.33 11.33 14.08
N ASN A 88 -17.06 10.22 13.94
CA ASN A 88 -18.52 10.21 13.73
C ASN A 88 -19.27 10.91 14.87
N LYS A 89 -18.86 10.73 16.11
CA LYS A 89 -19.41 11.44 17.28
C LYS A 89 -19.20 12.95 17.23
N ASN A 90 -18.24 13.40 16.43
CA ASN A 90 -17.94 14.82 16.19
C ASN A 90 -18.43 15.30 14.80
N ASN A 91 -19.36 14.56 14.16
CA ASN A 91 -19.95 14.85 12.86
C ASN A 91 -18.92 14.94 11.71
N ILE A 92 -17.81 14.23 11.84
CA ILE A 92 -16.82 14.05 10.76
C ILE A 92 -16.90 12.60 10.29
N GLU A 93 -17.33 12.43 9.05
CA GLU A 93 -17.38 11.14 8.37
C GLU A 93 -16.18 11.00 7.44
N VAL A 94 -15.60 9.82 7.42
CA VAL A 94 -14.46 9.46 6.57
C VAL A 94 -14.66 8.10 5.95
N ASP A 95 -14.21 7.97 4.72
CA ASP A 95 -14.19 6.71 4.01
C ASP A 95 -12.87 5.98 4.32
N LEU A 96 -12.95 4.71 4.63
CA LEU A 96 -11.80 3.92 5.05
C LEU A 96 -11.37 2.93 3.98
N MET A 97 -10.07 2.85 3.75
CA MET A 97 -9.45 1.76 2.98
C MET A 97 -8.29 1.15 3.76
N ARG A 98 -8.42 -0.11 4.11
CA ARG A 98 -7.33 -0.91 4.66
C ARG A 98 -6.59 -1.64 3.55
N ILE A 99 -5.36 -1.23 3.26
CA ILE A 99 -4.46 -1.96 2.36
C ILE A 99 -4.02 -3.27 3.03
N ARG A 100 -4.09 -4.38 2.27
CA ARG A 100 -3.74 -5.72 2.74
C ARG A 100 -2.57 -6.34 2.00
N SER A 101 -2.24 -5.82 0.82
CA SER A 101 -1.30 -6.45 -0.10
C SER A 101 -0.60 -5.44 -0.99
N PHE A 102 0.50 -5.88 -1.60
CA PHE A 102 1.21 -5.23 -2.69
C PHE A 102 1.63 -6.33 -3.69
N PRO A 103 1.61 -6.09 -5.01
CA PRO A 103 1.28 -4.82 -5.70
C PRO A 103 -0.17 -4.36 -5.49
N PHE A 104 -0.43 -3.06 -5.63
CA PHE A 104 -1.78 -2.53 -5.48
C PHE A 104 -2.68 -2.99 -6.63
N ASN A 105 -3.90 -3.39 -6.31
CA ASN A 105 -4.92 -3.74 -7.29
C ASN A 105 -5.75 -2.52 -7.70
N LEU A 106 -6.71 -2.72 -8.61
CA LEU A 106 -7.53 -1.65 -9.17
C LEU A 106 -8.35 -0.92 -8.10
N ASP A 107 -8.90 -1.63 -7.11
CA ASP A 107 -9.74 -1.04 -6.05
C ASP A 107 -9.00 0.06 -5.26
N VAL A 108 -7.66 -0.06 -5.12
CA VAL A 108 -6.84 0.97 -4.45
C VAL A 108 -6.84 2.26 -5.26
N TRP A 109 -6.70 2.16 -6.57
CA TRP A 109 -6.65 3.31 -7.47
C TRP A 109 -8.02 3.97 -7.60
N GLU A 110 -9.09 3.18 -7.73
CA GLU A 110 -10.46 3.68 -7.74
C GLU A 110 -10.83 4.42 -6.46
N PHE A 111 -10.44 3.88 -5.30
CA PHE A 111 -10.62 4.60 -4.04
C PHE A 111 -9.87 5.94 -4.04
N ILE A 112 -8.63 5.96 -4.52
CA ILE A 112 -7.84 7.20 -4.56
C ILE A 112 -8.45 8.21 -5.54
N GLU A 113 -8.95 7.79 -6.68
CA GLU A 113 -9.56 8.67 -7.68
C GLU A 113 -10.83 9.33 -7.17
N ASN A 114 -11.64 8.60 -6.43
CA ASN A 114 -12.94 9.05 -5.92
C ASN A 114 -12.87 10.04 -4.75
N HIS A 115 -11.69 10.36 -4.24
CA HIS A 115 -11.50 11.30 -3.12
C HIS A 115 -10.61 12.47 -3.53
N ASP A 116 -10.98 13.67 -3.13
CA ASP A 116 -10.14 14.87 -3.33
C ASP A 116 -8.97 14.92 -2.34
N LEU A 117 -9.20 14.43 -1.12
CA LEU A 117 -8.22 14.40 -0.05
C LEU A 117 -8.16 13.02 0.61
N ILE A 118 -6.95 12.52 0.83
CA ILE A 118 -6.71 11.23 1.48
C ILE A 118 -5.67 11.38 2.59
N TYR A 119 -6.00 10.89 3.77
CA TYR A 119 -5.07 10.71 4.87
C TYR A 119 -4.40 9.34 4.78
N VAL A 120 -3.07 9.28 4.76
CA VAL A 120 -2.30 8.04 4.83
C VAL A 120 -1.71 7.89 6.22
N ILE A 121 -2.17 6.89 6.97
CA ILE A 121 -1.79 6.68 8.37
C ILE A 121 -0.74 5.58 8.46
N GLU A 122 0.41 5.92 9.03
CA GLU A 122 1.59 5.06 9.03
C GLU A 122 2.33 5.09 10.37
N GLN A 123 2.85 3.93 10.75
CA GLN A 123 3.71 3.81 11.93
C GLN A 123 5.20 3.79 11.52
N ASN A 124 5.59 4.79 10.71
CA ASN A 124 6.98 5.06 10.35
C ASN A 124 7.18 6.58 10.21
N ARG A 125 8.45 7.02 10.30
CA ARG A 125 8.81 8.45 10.25
C ARG A 125 8.69 9.05 8.84
N ASP A 126 8.96 8.24 7.82
CA ASP A 126 9.31 8.74 6.49
C ASP A 126 8.15 8.67 5.48
N SER A 127 6.91 8.39 5.94
CA SER A 127 5.72 8.30 5.07
C SER A 127 5.92 7.34 3.89
N GLN A 128 6.43 6.15 4.16
CA GLN A 128 6.85 5.20 3.14
C GLN A 128 5.69 4.70 2.27
N MET A 129 4.53 4.42 2.86
CA MET A 129 3.34 4.00 2.10
C MET A 129 2.82 5.13 1.21
N ARG A 130 2.75 6.36 1.72
CA ARG A 130 2.40 7.52 0.91
C ARG A 130 3.34 7.68 -0.28
N THR A 131 4.65 7.58 -0.04
CA THR A 131 5.67 7.65 -1.10
C THR A 131 5.49 6.54 -2.13
N LEU A 132 5.21 5.32 -1.69
CA LEU A 132 4.97 4.18 -2.58
C LEU A 132 3.71 4.40 -3.43
N ILE A 133 2.60 4.86 -2.86
CA ILE A 133 1.36 5.17 -3.59
C ILE A 133 1.62 6.25 -4.66
N MET A 134 2.36 7.29 -4.31
CA MET A 134 2.72 8.36 -5.26
C MET A 134 3.57 7.82 -6.42
N ALA A 135 4.56 6.98 -6.12
CA ALA A 135 5.47 6.44 -7.12
C ALA A 135 4.78 5.46 -8.07
N GLU A 136 3.94 4.57 -7.54
CA GLU A 136 3.25 3.54 -8.32
C GLU A 136 2.07 4.10 -9.14
N GLY A 137 1.31 5.05 -8.58
CA GLY A 137 0.11 5.59 -9.20
C GLY A 137 0.28 6.96 -9.87
N GLY A 138 1.44 7.60 -9.78
CA GLY A 138 1.63 8.97 -10.28
C GLY A 138 0.76 10.00 -9.54
N ILE A 139 0.37 9.72 -8.29
CA ILE A 139 -0.57 10.53 -7.53
C ILE A 139 0.11 11.81 -7.03
N SER A 140 -0.57 12.96 -7.17
CA SER A 140 -0.09 14.24 -6.65
C SER A 140 0.09 14.23 -5.13
N ALA A 141 1.18 14.83 -4.67
CA ALA A 141 1.47 14.99 -3.26
C ALA A 141 0.39 15.81 -2.50
N GLU A 142 -0.32 16.66 -3.19
CA GLU A 142 -1.38 17.51 -2.63
C GLU A 142 -2.61 16.70 -2.22
N LYS A 143 -2.89 15.63 -2.95
CA LYS A 143 -4.01 14.73 -2.69
C LYS A 143 -3.81 13.86 -1.44
N LEU A 144 -2.55 13.60 -1.07
CA LEU A 144 -2.19 12.68 0.01
C LEU A 144 -1.62 13.43 1.21
N ARG A 145 -2.21 13.26 2.39
CA ARG A 145 -1.74 13.84 3.67
C ARG A 145 -1.21 12.75 4.59
N SER A 146 0.04 12.86 5.01
CA SER A 146 0.62 11.91 5.96
C SER A 146 0.15 12.19 7.39
N LEU A 147 -0.21 11.12 8.10
CA LEU A 147 -0.32 11.05 9.54
C LEU A 147 0.63 9.97 10.05
N VAL A 148 1.75 10.37 10.62
CA VAL A 148 2.81 9.45 11.04
C VAL A 148 2.89 9.34 12.55
N TRP A 149 3.15 8.11 13.01
CA TRP A 149 3.41 7.78 14.42
C TRP A 149 4.66 6.90 14.51
N PHE A 150 5.69 7.32 15.23
CA PHE A 150 6.97 6.62 15.24
C PHE A 150 7.73 6.72 16.58
N ASN A 151 7.00 6.82 17.67
CA ASN A 151 7.60 6.88 19.01
C ASN A 151 7.91 5.50 19.62
N GLY A 152 7.60 4.41 18.91
CA GLY A 152 7.79 3.04 19.36
C GLY A 152 6.56 2.40 20.01
N ASP A 153 5.58 3.19 20.46
CA ASP A 153 4.32 2.67 20.99
C ASP A 153 3.30 2.40 19.88
N PRO A 154 2.31 1.52 20.11
CA PRO A 154 1.17 1.36 19.20
C PRO A 154 0.42 2.68 18.99
N ILE A 155 0.04 2.96 17.75
CA ILE A 155 -0.72 4.17 17.40
C ILE A 155 -2.07 4.16 18.14
N GLN A 156 -2.48 5.32 18.63
CA GLN A 156 -3.71 5.48 19.42
C GLN A 156 -4.84 6.06 18.55
N ALA A 157 -6.05 5.55 18.72
CA ALA A 157 -7.26 6.04 18.07
C ALA A 157 -7.51 7.54 18.31
N LYS A 158 -7.32 8.00 19.54
CA LYS A 158 -7.45 9.42 19.90
C LYS A 158 -6.47 10.32 19.15
N PHE A 159 -5.24 9.85 18.89
CA PHE A 159 -4.27 10.61 18.12
C PHE A 159 -4.74 10.75 16.66
N ILE A 160 -5.17 9.66 16.05
CA ILE A 160 -5.67 9.66 14.67
C ILE A 160 -6.86 10.60 14.54
N ALA A 161 -7.89 10.40 15.38
CA ALA A 161 -9.11 11.21 15.35
C ALA A 161 -8.82 12.69 15.56
N LYS A 162 -7.98 13.05 16.54
CA LYS A 162 -7.57 14.43 16.79
C LYS A 162 -6.90 15.06 15.57
N LYS A 163 -5.99 14.33 14.93
CA LYS A 163 -5.24 14.85 13.77
C LYS A 163 -6.11 15.07 12.53
N ILE A 164 -7.07 14.19 12.29
CA ILE A 164 -8.05 14.37 11.22
C ILE A 164 -8.99 15.53 11.57
N TYR A 165 -9.54 15.54 12.78
CA TYR A 165 -10.43 16.61 13.26
C TYR A 165 -9.82 18.01 13.11
N GLU A 166 -8.57 18.20 13.58
CA GLU A 166 -7.86 19.48 13.49
C GLU A 166 -7.76 19.99 12.05
N ARG A 167 -7.58 19.09 11.08
CA ARG A 167 -7.43 19.42 9.66
C ARG A 167 -8.76 19.68 8.96
N GLU A 168 -9.76 18.84 9.21
CA GLU A 168 -11.11 19.02 8.65
C GLU A 168 -11.76 20.33 9.16
N SER A 169 -11.60 20.63 10.46
CA SER A 169 -12.11 21.86 11.06
C SER A 169 -11.44 23.13 10.51
N GLN A 170 -10.16 23.06 10.16
CA GLN A 170 -9.45 24.18 9.53
C GLN A 170 -9.91 24.42 8.10
N GLN A 171 -10.23 23.37 7.34
CA GLN A 171 -10.78 23.51 5.98
C GLN A 171 -12.16 24.13 6.00
N ALA A 172 -13.01 23.77 6.96
CA ALA A 172 -14.36 24.32 7.10
C ALA A 172 -14.38 25.83 7.45
N LEU A 173 -13.27 26.39 7.94
CA LEU A 173 -13.16 27.83 8.24
C LEU A 173 -12.66 28.67 7.03
N ILE A 174 -12.23 28.01 5.95
CA ILE A 174 -11.65 28.69 4.77
C ILE A 174 -12.63 28.66 3.57
N THR A 175 -13.66 27.83 3.64
CA THR A 175 -14.76 27.74 2.66
C THR A 175 -15.96 28.54 3.12
#